data_295fce37f466b775d51e1c2484a06c1d
#
_entry.id   295fce37f466b775d51e1c2484a06c1d
#
_cell.length_a   1.000
_cell.length_b   1.000
_cell.length_c   1.000
_cell.angle_alpha   90.00
_cell.angle_beta   90.00
_cell.angle_gamma   90.00
#
_symmetry.space_group_name_H-M   'P 1'
#
loop_
_entity.id
_entity.type
_entity.pdbx_description
1 polymer ?
#
loop_
_entity_poly.entity_id
_entity_poly.type
_entity_poly.pdbx_seq_one_letter_code
_entity_poly.pdbx_strand_id
1 'polypeptide(L)'
;MKPPPPIEELLPHRYGMLLVERVVDWDPASATVSATPSTQGWYAEAGGMPSRIGIELMAQAIAAHVSIVAWSKGEPPKKGVLLGARAYRATQPYFAAGGELIVKATRAFSDDSGMGAYDATIAHQGAQVAKARILVFEPPDFEAFIASQKQ
;
A
#
# COMPACT_ATOMS: atom_id res chain seq x y z
N MET A 1 -19.81 0.08 12.06
CA MET A 1 -18.43 -0.44 11.95
C MET A 1 -17.52 0.31 12.90
N LYS A 2 -16.58 -0.40 13.51
CA LYS A 2 -15.55 0.26 14.30
C LYS A 2 -14.68 1.12 13.39
N PRO A 3 -14.23 2.31 13.84
CA PRO A 3 -13.27 3.09 13.08
C PRO A 3 -11.96 2.30 12.90
N PRO A 4 -11.26 2.50 11.78
CA PRO A 4 -9.98 1.82 11.57
C PRO A 4 -8.97 2.19 12.66
N PRO A 5 -8.08 1.27 13.06
CA PRO A 5 -7.00 1.60 13.98
C PRO A 5 -6.00 2.55 13.32
N PRO A 6 -5.13 3.21 14.12
CA PRO A 6 -4.04 4.00 13.56
C PRO A 6 -3.19 3.18 12.58
N ILE A 7 -2.65 3.85 11.57
CA ILE A 7 -1.88 3.17 10.51
C ILE A 7 -0.69 2.38 11.08
N GLU A 8 -0.08 2.87 12.14
CA GLU A 8 1.07 2.23 12.79
C GLU A 8 0.73 0.85 13.38
N GLU A 9 -0.54 0.62 13.68
CA GLU A 9 -1.00 -0.69 14.18
C GLU A 9 -1.26 -1.67 13.04
N LEU A 10 -1.41 -1.18 11.83
CA LEU A 10 -1.70 -2.01 10.65
C LEU A 10 -0.45 -2.37 9.85
N LEU A 11 0.53 -1.46 9.79
CA LEU A 11 1.73 -1.63 8.99
C LEU A 11 2.97 -1.75 9.88
N PRO A 12 3.95 -2.61 9.49
CA PRO A 12 5.20 -2.72 10.22
C PRO A 12 6.17 -1.58 9.92
N HIS A 13 5.93 -0.81 8.88
CA HIS A 13 6.78 0.30 8.46
C HIS A 13 6.91 1.33 9.57
N ARG A 14 8.11 1.88 9.74
CA ARG A 14 8.39 2.87 10.78
C ARG A 14 9.31 3.96 10.24
N TYR A 15 9.31 5.08 10.93
CA TYR A 15 10.12 6.26 10.60
C TYR A 15 9.79 6.73 9.18
N GLY A 16 10.78 7.11 8.41
CA GLY A 16 10.59 7.59 7.06
C GLY A 16 10.09 6.56 6.05
N MET A 17 10.03 5.28 6.43
CA MET A 17 9.52 4.23 5.55
C MET A 17 8.00 4.09 5.60
N LEU A 18 7.34 4.66 6.59
CA LEU A 18 5.88 4.71 6.63
C LEU A 18 5.43 5.96 5.86
N LEU A 19 4.93 5.76 4.66
CA LEU A 19 4.58 6.86 3.76
C LEU A 19 3.09 7.19 3.75
N VAL A 20 2.23 6.24 4.12
CA VAL A 20 0.79 6.47 4.19
C VAL A 20 0.39 6.91 5.59
N GLU A 21 -0.66 7.72 5.69
CA GLU A 21 -1.00 8.41 6.92
C GLU A 21 -2.15 7.77 7.67
N ARG A 22 -3.20 7.36 6.95
CA ARG A 22 -4.40 6.78 7.57
C ARG A 22 -5.23 6.03 6.55
N VAL A 23 -6.07 5.12 7.06
CA VAL A 23 -7.09 4.48 6.23
C VAL A 23 -8.29 5.44 6.15
N VAL A 24 -8.64 5.83 4.93
CA VAL A 24 -9.76 6.72 4.64
C VAL A 24 -11.05 5.93 4.56
N ASP A 25 -10.98 4.75 3.94
CA ASP A 25 -12.14 3.88 3.72
C ASP A 25 -11.65 2.46 3.49
N TRP A 26 -12.50 1.46 3.75
CA TRP A 26 -12.17 0.08 3.47
C TRP A 26 -13.42 -0.79 3.41
N ASP A 27 -13.29 -1.91 2.73
CA ASP A 27 -14.28 -3.00 2.72
C ASP A 27 -13.52 -4.33 2.57
N PRO A 28 -14.19 -5.49 2.56
CA PRO A 28 -13.47 -6.76 2.42
C PRO A 28 -12.62 -6.89 1.15
N ALA A 29 -12.91 -6.11 0.11
CA ALA A 29 -12.20 -6.20 -1.17
C ALA A 29 -11.21 -5.07 -1.41
N SER A 30 -11.25 -3.98 -0.63
CA SER A 30 -10.43 -2.81 -0.92
C SER A 30 -10.07 -2.01 0.33
N ALA A 31 -9.02 -1.20 0.21
CA ALA A 31 -8.70 -0.16 1.17
C ALA A 31 -8.25 1.09 0.43
N THR A 32 -8.60 2.22 1.01
CA THR A 32 -8.18 3.54 0.53
C THR A 32 -7.40 4.21 1.65
N VAL A 33 -6.20 4.67 1.34
CA VAL A 33 -5.34 5.35 2.31
C VAL A 33 -4.94 6.71 1.77
N SER A 34 -4.52 7.60 2.67
CA SER A 34 -4.03 8.93 2.30
C SER A 34 -2.52 8.99 2.48
N ALA A 35 -1.88 9.82 1.65
CA ALA A 35 -0.44 10.10 1.75
C ALA A 35 -0.21 11.54 1.26
N THR A 36 0.67 12.28 1.93
CA THR A 36 1.00 13.64 1.54
C THR A 36 2.51 13.74 1.33
N PRO A 37 2.95 13.92 0.06
CA PRO A 37 4.38 14.12 -0.19
C PRO A 37 4.92 15.33 0.56
N SER A 38 6.17 15.24 1.01
CA SER A 38 6.83 16.28 1.79
C SER A 38 8.15 16.67 1.15
N THR A 39 8.49 17.95 1.21
CA THR A 39 9.82 18.42 0.79
C THR A 39 10.92 17.94 1.74
N GLN A 40 10.55 17.46 2.93
CA GLN A 40 11.47 16.95 3.94
C GLN A 40 11.65 15.44 3.88
N GLY A 41 10.92 14.76 3.00
CA GLY A 41 11.04 13.31 2.86
C GLY A 41 12.38 12.90 2.25
N TRP A 42 12.86 11.69 2.61
CA TRP A 42 14.10 11.13 2.05
C TRP A 42 14.05 11.00 0.53
N TYR A 43 12.85 10.84 -0.03
CA TYR A 43 12.61 10.69 -1.46
C TYR A 43 12.55 12.03 -2.21
N ALA A 44 12.51 13.15 -1.49
CA ALA A 44 12.15 14.44 -2.08
C ALA A 44 13.13 14.90 -3.16
N GLU A 45 12.57 15.19 -4.35
CA GLU A 45 13.29 15.72 -5.49
C GLU A 45 12.37 16.73 -6.20
N ALA A 46 12.93 17.73 -6.81
CA ALA A 46 12.19 18.70 -7.66
C ALA A 46 10.89 19.21 -7.02
N GLY A 47 10.88 19.41 -5.69
CA GLY A 47 9.73 19.94 -4.97
C GLY A 47 8.63 18.92 -4.66
N GLY A 48 8.91 17.62 -4.78
CA GLY A 48 7.90 16.62 -4.53
C GLY A 48 8.45 15.21 -4.38
N MET A 49 7.55 14.25 -4.53
CA MET A 49 7.85 12.83 -4.49
C MET A 49 7.96 12.30 -5.92
N PRO A 50 9.10 11.70 -6.31
CA PRO A 50 9.18 11.05 -7.62
C PRO A 50 8.06 10.04 -7.81
N SER A 51 7.45 10.00 -8.98
CA SER A 51 6.29 9.15 -9.22
C SER A 51 6.58 7.65 -9.06
N ARG A 52 7.86 7.23 -9.20
CA ARG A 52 8.25 5.85 -8.95
C ARG A 52 7.98 5.39 -7.52
N ILE A 53 7.94 6.33 -6.56
CA ILE A 53 7.59 6.02 -5.16
C ILE A 53 6.11 5.63 -5.04
N GLY A 54 5.29 5.94 -6.04
CA GLY A 54 3.89 5.54 -6.07
C GLY A 54 3.68 4.04 -5.94
N ILE A 55 4.62 3.23 -6.43
CA ILE A 55 4.54 1.76 -6.26
C ILE A 55 4.60 1.41 -4.78
N GLU A 56 5.48 2.06 -4.00
CA GLU A 56 5.54 1.84 -2.55
C GLU A 56 4.26 2.31 -1.85
N LEU A 57 3.68 3.42 -2.27
CA LEU A 57 2.39 3.86 -1.73
C LEU A 57 1.30 2.82 -1.99
N MET A 58 1.28 2.26 -3.18
CA MET A 58 0.33 1.19 -3.53
C MET A 58 0.56 -0.06 -2.70
N ALA A 59 1.83 -0.45 -2.49
CA ALA A 59 2.18 -1.60 -1.67
C ALA A 59 1.72 -1.39 -0.22
N GLN A 60 1.87 -0.20 0.32
CA GLN A 60 1.41 0.10 1.68
C GLN A 60 -0.12 0.12 1.78
N ALA A 61 -0.81 0.58 0.75
CA ALA A 61 -2.27 0.48 0.70
C ALA A 61 -2.74 -0.98 0.72
N ILE A 62 -2.04 -1.86 0.01
CA ILE A 62 -2.33 -3.30 0.02
C ILE A 62 -2.08 -3.90 1.40
N ALA A 63 -0.94 -3.56 2.02
CA ALA A 63 -0.62 -4.02 3.38
C ALA A 63 -1.68 -3.56 4.37
N ALA A 64 -2.16 -2.33 4.24
CA ALA A 64 -3.25 -1.82 5.07
C ALA A 64 -4.52 -2.62 4.87
N HIS A 65 -4.87 -2.96 3.62
CA HIS A 65 -6.06 -3.76 3.33
C HIS A 65 -5.99 -5.14 3.99
N VAL A 66 -4.89 -5.85 3.78
CA VAL A 66 -4.68 -7.19 4.34
C VAL A 66 -4.79 -7.14 5.87
N SER A 67 -4.15 -6.17 6.49
CA SER A 67 -4.14 -6.05 7.95
C SER A 67 -5.48 -5.61 8.53
N ILE A 68 -6.20 -4.70 7.87
CA ILE A 68 -7.48 -4.23 8.39
C ILE A 68 -8.57 -5.31 8.28
N VAL A 69 -8.52 -6.13 7.24
CA VAL A 69 -9.43 -7.28 7.13
C VAL A 69 -9.15 -8.27 8.26
N ALA A 70 -7.88 -8.58 8.54
CA ALA A 70 -7.51 -9.42 9.67
C ALA A 70 -7.97 -8.82 11.00
N TRP A 71 -7.72 -7.53 11.22
CA TRP A 71 -8.15 -6.80 12.41
C TRP A 71 -9.67 -6.90 12.63
N SER A 72 -10.45 -6.79 11.55
CA SER A 72 -11.91 -6.88 11.65
C SER A 72 -12.39 -8.26 12.11
N LYS A 73 -11.55 -9.27 11.96
CA LYS A 73 -11.83 -10.65 12.40
C LYS A 73 -11.18 -10.98 13.75
N GLY A 74 -10.56 -10.00 14.42
CA GLY A 74 -9.85 -10.22 15.67
C GLY A 74 -8.51 -10.92 15.50
N GLU A 75 -7.96 -10.96 14.29
CA GLU A 75 -6.67 -11.58 14.00
C GLU A 75 -5.55 -10.53 14.00
N PRO A 76 -4.29 -10.95 14.27
CA PRO A 76 -3.16 -10.01 14.18
C PRO A 76 -2.89 -9.55 12.76
N PRO A 77 -2.17 -8.41 12.58
CA PRO A 77 -1.77 -7.95 11.26
C PRO A 77 -1.01 -9.03 10.50
N LYS A 78 -1.31 -9.16 9.22
CA LYS A 78 -0.65 -10.14 8.34
C LYS A 78 0.49 -9.49 7.57
N LYS A 79 1.51 -10.30 7.28
CA LYS A 79 2.67 -9.88 6.50
C LYS A 79 2.63 -10.54 5.13
N GLY A 80 3.05 -9.79 4.13
CA GLY A 80 3.12 -10.27 2.76
C GLY A 80 4.38 -9.79 2.06
N VAL A 81 4.59 -10.29 0.86
CA VAL A 81 5.74 -9.95 0.03
C VAL A 81 5.23 -9.35 -1.28
N LEU A 82 5.77 -8.19 -1.63
CA LEU A 82 5.54 -7.59 -2.94
C LEU A 82 6.34 -8.38 -3.98
N LEU A 83 5.66 -9.00 -4.94
CA LEU A 83 6.31 -9.76 -6.00
C LEU A 83 6.64 -8.90 -7.21
N GLY A 84 5.83 -7.89 -7.50
CA GLY A 84 6.09 -7.00 -8.61
C GLY A 84 4.90 -6.14 -8.95
N ALA A 85 5.18 -5.12 -9.76
CA ALA A 85 4.17 -4.23 -10.32
C ALA A 85 4.14 -4.41 -11.82
N ARG A 86 2.93 -4.45 -12.38
CA ARG A 86 2.73 -4.54 -13.83
C ARG A 86 2.01 -3.30 -14.31
N ALA A 87 2.46 -2.80 -15.46
CA ALA A 87 1.83 -1.67 -16.15
C ALA A 87 1.67 -0.44 -15.25
N TYR A 88 2.68 -0.15 -14.39
CA TYR A 88 2.66 1.08 -13.61
C TYR A 88 2.74 2.27 -14.56
N ARG A 89 1.77 3.16 -14.46
CA ARG A 89 1.70 4.39 -15.25
C ARG A 89 1.40 5.55 -14.35
N ALA A 90 2.19 6.62 -14.46
CA ALA A 90 1.95 7.88 -13.78
C ALA A 90 1.85 8.99 -14.83
N THR A 91 0.97 9.96 -14.59
CA THR A 91 0.73 11.06 -15.54
C THR A 91 1.78 12.14 -15.46
N GLN A 92 2.61 12.11 -14.41
CA GLN A 92 3.64 13.14 -14.19
C GLN A 92 4.84 12.51 -13.49
N PRO A 93 6.05 13.12 -13.68
CA PRO A 93 7.26 12.56 -13.06
C PRO A 93 7.33 12.73 -11.55
N TYR A 94 6.57 13.68 -10.98
CA TYR A 94 6.57 13.99 -9.55
C TYR A 94 5.16 14.23 -9.05
N PHE A 95 4.89 13.82 -7.80
CA PHE A 95 3.70 14.22 -7.06
C PHE A 95 4.08 15.43 -6.20
N ALA A 96 3.36 16.52 -6.33
CA ALA A 96 3.70 17.78 -5.67
C ALA A 96 3.65 17.64 -4.15
N ALA A 97 4.63 18.23 -3.46
CA ALA A 97 4.63 18.28 -2.00
C ALA A 97 3.43 19.08 -1.48
N GLY A 98 2.86 18.63 -0.37
CA GLY A 98 1.71 19.28 0.26
C GLY A 98 0.36 18.87 -0.30
N GLY A 99 0.32 18.19 -1.44
CA GLY A 99 -0.93 17.72 -2.04
C GLY A 99 -1.30 16.34 -1.52
N GLU A 100 -2.48 16.20 -0.92
CA GLU A 100 -2.93 14.90 -0.43
C GLU A 100 -3.20 13.96 -1.61
N LEU A 101 -2.58 12.78 -1.56
CA LEU A 101 -2.82 11.70 -2.48
C LEU A 101 -3.78 10.70 -1.85
N ILE A 102 -4.70 10.16 -2.65
CA ILE A 102 -5.63 9.11 -2.25
C ILE A 102 -5.24 7.85 -2.99
N VAL A 103 -4.80 6.85 -2.24
CA VAL A 103 -4.29 5.58 -2.80
C VAL A 103 -5.29 4.50 -2.51
N LYS A 104 -5.84 3.88 -3.56
CA LYS A 104 -6.82 2.80 -3.41
C LYS A 104 -6.26 1.51 -3.98
N ALA A 105 -6.35 0.45 -3.20
CA ALA A 105 -6.00 -0.90 -3.63
C ALA A 105 -7.24 -1.77 -3.55
N THR A 106 -7.58 -2.41 -4.68
CA THR A 106 -8.74 -3.31 -4.78
C THR A 106 -8.26 -4.70 -5.15
N ARG A 107 -8.63 -5.70 -4.36
CA ARG A 107 -8.25 -7.09 -4.64
C ARG A 107 -8.95 -7.55 -5.92
N ALA A 108 -8.15 -7.92 -6.92
CA ALA A 108 -8.65 -8.43 -8.19
C ALA A 108 -8.67 -9.95 -8.22
N PHE A 109 -7.74 -10.58 -7.45
CA PHE A 109 -7.55 -12.02 -7.48
C PHE A 109 -6.83 -12.47 -6.21
N SER A 110 -7.18 -13.65 -5.71
CA SER A 110 -6.40 -14.35 -4.68
C SER A 110 -6.66 -15.84 -4.80
N ASP A 111 -5.68 -16.66 -4.40
CA ASP A 111 -5.82 -18.12 -4.40
C ASP A 111 -5.40 -18.73 -3.07
N ASP A 112 -5.58 -20.04 -2.95
CA ASP A 112 -5.30 -20.76 -1.71
C ASP A 112 -3.81 -20.87 -1.39
N SER A 113 -2.93 -20.63 -2.37
CA SER A 113 -1.49 -20.66 -2.14
C SER A 113 -0.96 -19.39 -1.49
N GLY A 114 -1.78 -18.34 -1.39
CA GLY A 114 -1.38 -17.04 -0.87
C GLY A 114 -1.02 -16.02 -1.94
N MET A 115 -1.12 -16.41 -3.22
CA MET A 115 -0.91 -15.47 -4.33
C MET A 115 -2.11 -14.55 -4.48
N GLY A 116 -1.84 -13.28 -4.75
CA GLY A 116 -2.89 -12.31 -4.99
C GLY A 116 -2.45 -11.23 -5.97
N ALA A 117 -3.45 -10.55 -6.50
CA ALA A 117 -3.23 -9.38 -7.35
C ALA A 117 -4.21 -8.29 -6.93
N TYR A 118 -3.72 -7.06 -6.95
CA TYR A 118 -4.51 -5.87 -6.64
C TYR A 118 -4.43 -4.91 -7.81
N ASP A 119 -5.55 -4.27 -8.10
CA ASP A 119 -5.56 -3.08 -8.96
C ASP A 119 -5.43 -1.87 -8.05
N ALA A 120 -4.41 -1.06 -8.28
CA ALA A 120 -4.11 0.08 -7.43
C ALA A 120 -4.15 1.39 -8.23
N THR A 121 -4.66 2.43 -7.61
CA THR A 121 -4.72 3.77 -8.21
C THR A 121 -4.26 4.81 -7.21
N ILE A 122 -3.72 5.91 -7.72
CA ILE A 122 -3.43 7.11 -6.94
C ILE A 122 -4.19 8.27 -7.58
N ALA A 123 -4.90 9.02 -6.75
CA ALA A 123 -5.64 10.20 -7.20
C ALA A 123 -5.18 11.44 -6.44
N HIS A 124 -5.21 12.58 -7.12
CA HIS A 124 -4.95 13.89 -6.54
C HIS A 124 -6.09 14.82 -6.96
N GLN A 125 -6.77 15.40 -5.98
CA GLN A 125 -7.91 16.30 -6.23
C GLN A 125 -8.96 15.66 -7.16
N GLY A 126 -9.24 14.38 -6.95
CA GLY A 126 -10.24 13.65 -7.70
C GLY A 126 -9.79 13.14 -9.08
N ALA A 127 -8.58 13.49 -9.51
CA ALA A 127 -8.05 13.02 -10.80
C ALA A 127 -7.06 11.88 -10.59
N GLN A 128 -7.20 10.80 -11.35
CA GLN A 128 -6.27 9.68 -11.29
C GLN A 128 -4.92 10.11 -11.87
N VAL A 129 -3.86 9.98 -11.07
CA VAL A 129 -2.50 10.35 -11.48
C VAL A 129 -1.57 9.15 -11.63
N ALA A 130 -1.97 7.97 -11.15
CA ALA A 130 -1.20 6.74 -11.35
C ALA A 130 -2.11 5.52 -11.23
N LYS A 131 -1.71 4.43 -11.89
CA LYS A 131 -2.37 3.12 -11.76
C LYS A 131 -1.37 2.00 -12.02
N ALA A 132 -1.65 0.84 -11.44
CA ALA A 132 -0.85 -0.36 -11.66
C ALA A 132 -1.61 -1.61 -11.24
N ARG A 133 -1.15 -2.76 -11.70
CA ARG A 133 -1.50 -4.05 -11.11
C ARG A 133 -0.33 -4.53 -10.28
N ILE A 134 -0.58 -4.87 -9.03
CA ILE A 134 0.44 -5.27 -8.06
C ILE A 134 0.24 -6.74 -7.72
N LEU A 135 1.31 -7.53 -7.83
CA LEU A 135 1.30 -8.94 -7.46
C LEU A 135 1.90 -9.09 -6.07
N VAL A 136 1.24 -9.85 -5.23
CA VAL A 136 1.66 -10.05 -3.85
C VAL A 136 1.62 -11.54 -3.49
N PHE A 137 2.42 -11.91 -2.50
CA PHE A 137 2.39 -13.24 -1.91
C PHE A 137 2.23 -13.09 -0.39
N GLU A 138 1.22 -13.73 0.15
CA GLU A 138 0.91 -13.72 1.58
C GLU A 138 0.98 -15.18 2.06
N PRO A 139 2.18 -15.64 2.46
CA PRO A 139 2.35 -17.04 2.87
C PRO A 139 1.58 -17.30 4.17
N PRO A 140 1.06 -18.54 4.34
CA PRO A 140 0.37 -18.90 5.59
C PRO A 140 1.25 -18.74 6.83
N ASP A 141 2.56 -18.96 6.70
CA ASP A 141 3.55 -18.74 7.75
C ASP A 141 4.68 -17.89 7.19
N PHE A 142 4.64 -16.59 7.47
CA PHE A 142 5.62 -15.63 6.96
C PHE A 142 7.03 -15.94 7.47
N GLU A 143 7.15 -16.30 8.75
CA GLU A 143 8.47 -16.57 9.36
C GLU A 143 9.12 -17.81 8.73
N ALA A 144 8.34 -18.87 8.52
CA ALA A 144 8.84 -20.06 7.84
C ALA A 144 9.24 -19.75 6.38
N PHE A 145 8.46 -18.92 5.69
CA PHE A 145 8.77 -18.49 4.33
C PHE A 145 10.11 -17.73 4.29
N ILE A 146 10.31 -16.76 5.18
CA ILE A 146 11.55 -16.00 5.24
C ILE A 146 12.73 -16.92 5.56
N ALA A 147 12.58 -17.84 6.50
CA ALA A 147 13.65 -18.79 6.84
C ALA A 147 14.05 -19.64 5.63
N SER A 148 13.08 -20.08 4.80
CA SER A 148 13.35 -20.88 3.61
C SER A 148 14.14 -20.09 2.56
N GLN A 149 14.00 -18.77 2.49
CA GLN A 149 14.71 -17.94 1.52
C GLN A 149 16.18 -17.70 1.89
N LYS A 150 16.58 -18.00 3.12
CA LYS A 150 17.95 -17.78 3.62
C LYS A 150 18.85 -18.98 3.43
N GLN A 151 18.35 -20.07 2.90
CA GLN A 151 19.13 -21.30 2.65
C GLN A 151 19.82 -21.27 1.30
#